data_889df1c7afa23217b174ec2489219477
#
_entry.id   889df1c7afa23217b174ec2489219477
#
_cell.length_a   1.000
_cell.length_b   1.000
_cell.length_c   1.000
_cell.angle_alpha   90.00
_cell.angle_beta   90.00
_cell.angle_gamma   90.00
#
_symmetry.space_group_name_H-M   'P 1'
#
loop_
_entity.id
_entity.type
_entity.pdbx_description
1 polymer ?
#
loop_
_entity_poly.entity_id
_entity_poly.type
_entity_poly.pdbx_seq_one_letter_code
_entity_poly.pdbx_strand_id
1 'polypeptide(L)'
;RQRQMCIRDRPYLAKHKAVLFLDLFCAALTTLCDIFLPKIMSTITNSAMGVGITLTTGIVLKLAGIYFVLRIIDGAAQYFMSGIGHIMGVHIETDMRRDAFDHLLLLDHTYYNNTKVGTIMGRITNDLFDVTEFAHHCPEEFFIAFIKILASFIILCQASIPLTLAVFACVPLMGVVSVYLNGRLRARFRQQRIQIGELNATI
;
A
#
# COMPACT_ATOMS: atom_id res chain seq x y z
N ARG A 1 21.27 5.51 6.49
CA ARG A 1 21.15 4.19 5.83
C ARG A 1 19.91 4.11 4.91
N GLN A 2 18.69 4.51 5.33
CA GLN A 2 17.49 4.48 4.48
C GLN A 2 17.60 5.37 3.22
N ARG A 3 18.20 6.55 3.31
CA ARG A 3 18.38 7.46 2.16
C ARG A 3 19.30 6.88 1.06
N GLN A 4 20.25 6.03 1.43
CA GLN A 4 21.15 5.37 0.47
C GLN A 4 20.46 4.16 -0.22
N MET A 5 19.52 3.47 0.46
CA MET A 5 18.71 2.41 -0.15
C MET A 5 17.84 2.97 -1.29
N CYS A 6 17.05 4.01 -1.03
CA CYS A 6 16.18 4.61 -2.07
C CYS A 6 16.92 5.11 -3.32
N ILE A 7 18.19 5.54 -3.20
CA ILE A 7 18.99 5.97 -4.35
C ILE A 7 19.43 4.78 -5.21
N ARG A 8 19.63 3.63 -4.61
CA ARG A 8 20.10 2.42 -5.28
C ARG A 8 18.98 1.67 -6.01
N ASP A 9 17.75 1.79 -5.52
CA ASP A 9 16.57 1.13 -6.09
C ASP A 9 15.94 1.93 -7.26
N ARG A 10 16.30 3.22 -7.36
CA ARG A 10 15.79 4.14 -8.39
C ARG A 10 15.95 3.65 -9.84
N PRO A 11 17.08 3.06 -10.28
CA PRO A 11 17.23 2.57 -11.64
C PRO A 11 16.25 1.45 -11.99
N TYR A 12 15.93 0.56 -11.06
CA TYR A 12 14.99 -0.55 -11.27
C TYR A 12 13.56 -0.04 -11.40
N LEU A 13 13.14 0.87 -10.52
CA LEU A 13 11.85 1.55 -10.61
C LEU A 13 11.71 2.40 -11.88
N ALA A 14 12.79 3.06 -12.32
CA ALA A 14 12.78 3.87 -13.52
C ALA A 14 12.55 3.06 -14.81
N LYS A 15 12.92 1.79 -14.83
CA LYS A 15 12.68 0.87 -15.94
C LYS A 15 11.17 0.60 -16.11
N HIS A 16 10.40 0.57 -15.02
CA HIS A 16 8.97 0.28 -14.99
C HIS A 16 8.09 1.50 -14.70
N LYS A 17 8.62 2.72 -14.92
CA LYS A 17 7.93 3.99 -14.59
C LYS A 17 6.52 4.12 -15.16
N ALA A 18 6.27 3.57 -16.36
CA ALA A 18 4.95 3.64 -16.98
C ALA A 18 3.89 2.84 -16.21
N VAL A 19 4.25 1.64 -15.76
CA VAL A 19 3.37 0.79 -14.95
C VAL A 19 3.16 1.41 -13.58
N LEU A 20 4.22 1.93 -12.94
CA LEU A 20 4.13 2.64 -11.65
C LEU A 20 3.22 3.87 -11.74
N PHE A 21 3.32 4.65 -12.83
CA PHE A 21 2.45 5.82 -13.04
C PHE A 21 0.98 5.41 -13.22
N LEU A 22 0.75 4.34 -13.98
CA LEU A 22 -0.60 3.82 -14.20
C LEU A 22 -1.20 3.24 -12.92
N ASP A 23 -0.38 2.58 -12.10
CA ASP A 23 -0.75 2.06 -10.79
C ASP A 23 -1.18 3.18 -9.83
N LEU A 24 -0.39 4.24 -9.71
CA LEU A 24 -0.74 5.43 -8.94
C LEU A 24 -1.98 6.15 -9.49
N PHE A 25 -2.19 6.13 -10.80
CA PHE A 25 -3.41 6.67 -11.41
C PHE A 25 -4.63 5.84 -11.03
N CYS A 26 -4.53 4.52 -11.08
CA CYS A 26 -5.58 3.61 -10.61
C CYS A 26 -5.87 3.81 -9.13
N ALA A 27 -4.82 3.97 -8.31
CA ALA A 27 -4.93 4.28 -6.88
C ALA A 27 -5.67 5.61 -6.60
N ALA A 28 -5.40 6.64 -7.40
CA ALA A 28 -6.16 7.89 -7.33
C ALA A 28 -7.62 7.70 -7.74
N LEU A 29 -7.88 6.89 -8.77
CA LEU A 29 -9.21 6.63 -9.29
C LEU A 29 -10.08 5.85 -8.29
N THR A 30 -9.53 4.80 -7.67
CA THR A 30 -10.21 4.06 -6.60
C THR A 30 -10.50 4.97 -5.39
N THR A 31 -9.53 5.81 -5.02
CA THR A 31 -9.71 6.78 -3.94
C THR A 31 -10.86 7.77 -4.23
N LEU A 32 -10.97 8.25 -5.47
CA LEU A 32 -12.11 9.09 -5.88
C LEU A 32 -13.43 8.33 -5.80
N CYS A 33 -13.47 7.08 -6.26
CA CYS A 33 -14.65 6.23 -6.15
C CYS A 33 -15.07 6.05 -4.68
N ASP A 34 -14.15 5.79 -3.78
CA ASP A 34 -14.38 5.64 -2.34
C ASP A 34 -14.97 6.89 -1.67
N ILE A 35 -14.70 8.08 -2.24
CA ILE A 35 -15.24 9.36 -1.76
C ILE A 35 -16.64 9.61 -2.34
N PHE A 36 -16.82 9.35 -3.64
CA PHE A 36 -18.09 9.67 -4.32
C PHE A 36 -19.20 8.67 -4.05
N LEU A 37 -18.89 7.39 -3.92
CA LEU A 37 -19.89 6.35 -3.69
C LEU A 37 -20.69 6.54 -2.39
N PRO A 38 -20.09 6.81 -1.22
CA PRO A 38 -20.84 7.13 -0.01
C PRO A 38 -21.67 8.41 -0.12
N LYS A 39 -21.18 9.41 -0.88
CA LYS A 39 -21.91 10.66 -1.10
C LYS A 39 -23.18 10.45 -1.92
N ILE A 40 -23.16 9.60 -2.94
CA ILE A 40 -24.34 9.20 -3.71
C ILE A 40 -25.35 8.49 -2.79
N MET A 41 -24.89 7.52 -1.97
CA MET A 41 -25.73 6.81 -1.01
C MET A 41 -26.34 7.76 0.02
N SER A 42 -25.56 8.67 0.59
CA SER A 42 -26.05 9.70 1.52
C SER A 42 -27.13 10.58 0.86
N THR A 43 -26.94 10.98 -0.39
CA THR A 43 -27.93 11.77 -1.13
C THR A 43 -29.26 11.02 -1.30
N ILE A 44 -29.20 9.75 -1.67
CA ILE A 44 -30.41 8.91 -1.79
C ILE A 44 -31.12 8.75 -0.45
N THR A 45 -30.36 8.46 0.62
CA THR A 45 -30.89 8.23 1.96
C THR A 45 -31.55 9.51 2.52
N ASN A 46 -30.87 10.64 2.44
CA ASN A 46 -31.40 11.93 2.91
C ASN A 46 -32.67 12.32 2.15
N SER A 47 -32.69 12.11 0.84
CA SER A 47 -33.83 12.42 0.02
C SER A 47 -35.02 11.49 0.33
N ALA A 48 -34.76 10.22 0.66
CA ALA A 48 -35.80 9.29 1.11
C ALA A 48 -36.39 9.67 2.48
N MET A 49 -35.62 10.33 3.33
CA MET A 49 -36.06 10.89 4.63
C MET A 49 -36.73 12.26 4.51
N GLY A 50 -36.95 12.75 3.29
CA GLY A 50 -37.60 14.06 3.04
C GLY A 50 -36.63 15.25 3.19
N VAL A 51 -35.34 15.02 3.32
CA VAL A 51 -34.32 16.06 3.45
C VAL A 51 -33.51 16.13 2.14
N GLY A 52 -33.75 17.15 1.32
CA GLY A 52 -33.01 17.34 0.08
C GLY A 52 -33.87 17.29 -1.19
N ILE A 53 -33.37 16.59 -2.21
CA ILE A 53 -34.02 16.55 -3.54
C ILE A 53 -35.23 15.61 -3.54
N THR A 54 -36.35 16.02 -4.12
CA THR A 54 -37.48 15.13 -4.31
C THR A 54 -37.13 13.95 -5.22
N LEU A 55 -37.22 12.71 -4.69
CA LEU A 55 -36.88 11.52 -5.44
C LEU A 55 -37.93 11.25 -6.50
N THR A 56 -37.57 11.52 -7.76
CA THR A 56 -38.33 11.01 -8.91
C THR A 56 -37.66 9.72 -9.39
N THR A 57 -38.43 8.78 -9.92
CA THR A 57 -37.95 7.50 -10.47
C THR A 57 -36.72 7.73 -11.43
N GLY A 58 -36.77 8.78 -12.25
CA GLY A 58 -35.70 9.14 -13.16
C GLY A 58 -34.41 9.57 -12.46
N ILE A 59 -34.50 10.26 -11.31
CA ILE A 59 -33.34 10.65 -10.52
C ILE A 59 -32.69 9.44 -9.85
N VAL A 60 -33.52 8.56 -9.29
CA VAL A 60 -33.05 7.30 -8.67
C VAL A 60 -32.31 6.43 -9.69
N LEU A 61 -32.88 6.24 -10.88
CA LEU A 61 -32.25 5.46 -11.94
C LEU A 61 -30.95 6.09 -12.42
N LYS A 62 -30.86 7.43 -12.53
CA LYS A 62 -29.61 8.13 -12.85
C LYS A 62 -28.55 7.89 -11.78
N LEU A 63 -28.87 8.09 -10.50
CA LEU A 63 -27.92 7.90 -9.40
C LEU A 63 -27.48 6.43 -9.29
N ALA A 64 -28.39 5.49 -9.47
CA ALA A 64 -28.07 4.06 -9.52
C ALA A 64 -27.14 3.71 -10.70
N GLY A 65 -27.39 4.29 -11.88
CA GLY A 65 -26.53 4.11 -13.06
C GLY A 65 -25.13 4.66 -12.83
N ILE A 66 -25.00 5.87 -12.27
CA ILE A 66 -23.70 6.47 -11.93
C ILE A 66 -22.98 5.61 -10.88
N TYR A 67 -23.68 5.17 -9.84
CA TYR A 67 -23.12 4.30 -8.81
C TYR A 67 -22.58 2.99 -9.41
N PHE A 68 -23.34 2.37 -10.29
CA PHE A 68 -22.94 1.12 -10.95
C PHE A 68 -21.70 1.29 -11.83
N VAL A 69 -21.64 2.37 -12.63
CA VAL A 69 -20.49 2.69 -13.47
C VAL A 69 -19.25 2.95 -12.61
N LEU A 70 -19.36 3.72 -11.53
CA LEU A 70 -18.27 3.97 -10.61
C LEU A 70 -17.77 2.66 -9.96
N ARG A 71 -18.65 1.73 -9.61
CA ARG A 71 -18.26 0.42 -9.08
C ARG A 71 -17.52 -0.44 -10.09
N ILE A 72 -17.90 -0.40 -11.36
CA ILE A 72 -17.15 -1.11 -12.42
C ILE A 72 -15.75 -0.51 -12.58
N ILE A 73 -15.66 0.82 -12.61
CA ILE A 73 -14.37 1.52 -12.72
C ILE A 73 -13.46 1.20 -11.53
N ASP A 74 -14.00 1.25 -10.31
CA ASP A 74 -13.32 0.91 -9.07
C ASP A 74 -12.80 -0.53 -9.10
N GLY A 75 -13.66 -1.50 -9.44
CA GLY A 75 -13.27 -2.90 -9.55
C GLY A 75 -12.21 -3.16 -10.62
N ALA A 76 -12.30 -2.49 -11.77
CA ALA A 76 -11.29 -2.60 -12.83
C ALA A 76 -9.94 -2.02 -12.40
N ALA A 77 -9.94 -0.88 -11.72
CA ALA A 77 -8.73 -0.25 -11.18
C ALA A 77 -8.08 -1.10 -10.09
N GLN A 78 -8.85 -1.65 -9.17
CA GLN A 78 -8.34 -2.58 -8.12
C GLN A 78 -7.79 -3.87 -8.74
N TYR A 79 -8.44 -4.42 -9.76
CA TYR A 79 -7.94 -5.59 -10.48
C TYR A 79 -6.59 -5.31 -11.15
N PHE A 80 -6.45 -4.12 -11.77
CA PHE A 80 -5.18 -3.69 -12.36
C PHE A 80 -4.07 -3.59 -11.31
N MET A 81 -4.31 -2.92 -10.19
CA MET A 81 -3.35 -2.74 -9.09
C MET A 81 -2.92 -4.10 -8.52
N SER A 82 -3.89 -4.97 -8.19
CA SER A 82 -3.62 -6.30 -7.64
C SER A 82 -2.92 -7.25 -8.61
N GLY A 83 -3.13 -7.09 -9.92
CA GLY A 83 -2.52 -7.94 -10.94
C GLY A 83 -1.22 -7.35 -11.47
N ILE A 84 -1.31 -6.29 -12.23
CA ILE A 84 -0.17 -5.73 -12.99
C ILE A 84 0.82 -5.02 -12.06
N GLY A 85 0.34 -4.34 -11.01
CA GLY A 85 1.19 -3.75 -9.98
C GLY A 85 2.09 -4.79 -9.32
N HIS A 86 1.52 -5.91 -8.87
CA HIS A 86 2.29 -7.00 -8.26
C HIS A 86 3.27 -7.67 -9.23
N ILE A 87 2.88 -7.88 -10.49
CA ILE A 87 3.79 -8.40 -11.53
C ILE A 87 4.99 -7.48 -11.72
N MET A 88 4.80 -6.17 -11.68
CA MET A 88 5.89 -5.20 -11.73
C MET A 88 6.85 -5.38 -10.54
N GLY A 89 6.33 -5.55 -9.32
CA GLY A 89 7.14 -5.84 -8.14
C GLY A 89 8.00 -7.08 -8.30
N VAL A 90 7.43 -8.18 -8.81
CA VAL A 90 8.16 -9.44 -9.11
C VAL A 90 9.25 -9.24 -10.16
N HIS A 91 9.02 -8.44 -11.19
CA HIS A 91 10.04 -8.13 -12.19
C HIS A 91 11.21 -7.33 -11.60
N ILE A 92 10.92 -6.34 -10.76
CA ILE A 92 11.94 -5.56 -10.04
C ILE A 92 12.76 -6.48 -9.13
N GLU A 93 12.10 -7.34 -8.36
CA GLU A 93 12.74 -8.34 -7.51
C GLU A 93 13.66 -9.25 -8.30
N THR A 94 13.20 -9.74 -9.46
CA THR A 94 13.96 -10.64 -10.32
C THR A 94 15.21 -9.96 -10.89
N ASP A 95 15.09 -8.70 -11.35
CA ASP A 95 16.21 -7.92 -11.86
C ASP A 95 17.25 -7.67 -10.73
N MET A 96 16.80 -7.28 -9.54
CA MET A 96 17.69 -7.07 -8.37
C MET A 96 18.37 -8.37 -7.92
N ARG A 97 17.63 -9.48 -7.94
CA ARG A 97 18.17 -10.81 -7.59
C ARG A 97 19.24 -11.25 -8.57
N ARG A 98 19.04 -11.02 -9.87
CA ARG A 98 20.02 -11.31 -10.90
C ARG A 98 21.29 -10.51 -10.73
N ASP A 99 21.17 -9.18 -10.55
CA ASP A 99 22.32 -8.31 -10.34
C ASP A 99 23.10 -8.66 -9.06
N ALA A 100 22.40 -9.01 -7.98
CA ALA A 100 23.02 -9.47 -6.75
C ALA A 100 23.77 -10.80 -6.96
N PHE A 101 23.19 -11.74 -7.70
CA PHE A 101 23.81 -13.02 -7.99
C PHE A 101 25.04 -12.85 -8.89
N ASP A 102 24.94 -12.06 -9.95
CA ASP A 102 26.05 -11.77 -10.84
C ASP A 102 27.21 -11.11 -10.09
N HIS A 103 26.90 -10.21 -9.15
CA HIS A 103 27.94 -9.61 -8.29
C HIS A 103 28.61 -10.64 -7.36
N LEU A 104 27.83 -11.59 -6.82
CA LEU A 104 28.38 -12.66 -5.98
C LEU A 104 29.36 -13.54 -6.74
N LEU A 105 29.11 -13.84 -8.02
CA LEU A 105 30.01 -14.64 -8.85
C LEU A 105 31.39 -13.96 -9.06
N LEU A 106 31.48 -12.65 -8.88
CA LEU A 106 32.72 -11.87 -9.00
C LEU A 106 33.50 -11.75 -7.69
N LEU A 107 32.93 -12.20 -6.56
CA LEU A 107 33.59 -12.09 -5.26
C LEU A 107 34.64 -13.18 -5.08
N ASP A 108 35.72 -12.81 -4.38
CA ASP A 108 36.85 -13.68 -4.09
C ASP A 108 36.52 -14.80 -3.08
N HIS A 109 37.26 -15.88 -3.13
CA HIS A 109 37.17 -17.02 -2.18
C HIS A 109 37.23 -16.60 -0.72
N THR A 110 37.98 -15.55 -0.41
CA THR A 110 38.11 -15.00 0.95
C THR A 110 36.78 -14.56 1.53
N TYR A 111 35.89 -14.03 0.68
CA TYR A 111 34.52 -13.66 1.09
C TYR A 111 33.70 -14.88 1.51
N TYR A 112 33.76 -15.96 0.71
CA TYR A 112 32.99 -17.20 0.95
C TYR A 112 33.53 -18.00 2.15
N ASN A 113 34.82 -17.93 2.43
CA ASN A 113 35.42 -18.55 3.61
C ASN A 113 34.96 -17.89 4.92
N ASN A 114 34.65 -16.58 4.86
CA ASN A 114 34.22 -15.79 6.02
C ASN A 114 32.69 -15.63 6.14
N THR A 115 31.93 -16.06 5.14
CA THR A 115 30.49 -15.83 5.10
C THR A 115 29.74 -17.13 4.78
N LYS A 116 28.81 -17.51 5.64
CA LYS A 116 27.98 -18.72 5.42
C LYS A 116 27.09 -18.53 4.18
N VAL A 117 27.18 -19.43 3.22
CA VAL A 117 26.39 -19.40 1.98
C VAL A 117 24.89 -19.31 2.27
N GLY A 118 24.38 -20.03 3.29
CA GLY A 118 22.99 -19.94 3.70
C GLY A 118 22.55 -18.55 4.14
N THR A 119 23.46 -17.74 4.73
CA THR A 119 23.15 -16.34 5.08
C THR A 119 23.04 -15.47 3.83
N ILE A 120 23.88 -15.71 2.83
CA ILE A 120 23.83 -14.99 1.53
C ILE A 120 22.52 -15.34 0.82
N MET A 121 22.17 -16.63 0.75
CA MET A 121 20.93 -17.09 0.13
C MET A 121 19.70 -16.49 0.82
N GLY A 122 19.66 -16.48 2.16
CA GLY A 122 18.58 -15.85 2.92
C GLY A 122 18.40 -14.36 2.59
N ARG A 123 19.50 -13.63 2.38
CA ARG A 123 19.44 -12.21 1.98
C ARG A 123 18.89 -12.02 0.56
N ILE A 124 19.30 -12.85 -0.38
CA ILE A 124 18.86 -12.75 -1.79
C ILE A 124 17.40 -13.19 -1.96
N THR A 125 16.94 -14.14 -1.15
CA THR A 125 15.57 -14.65 -1.24
C THR A 125 14.61 -13.83 -0.39
N ASN A 126 14.85 -13.69 0.91
CA ASN A 126 13.88 -13.14 1.85
C ASN A 126 14.05 -11.62 2.05
N ASP A 127 15.29 -11.15 2.29
CA ASP A 127 15.48 -9.71 2.55
C ASP A 127 15.22 -8.88 1.28
N LEU A 128 15.51 -9.43 0.09
CA LEU A 128 15.24 -8.75 -1.18
C LEU A 128 13.75 -8.65 -1.46
N PHE A 129 12.99 -9.70 -1.20
CA PHE A 129 11.53 -9.68 -1.26
C PHE A 129 10.95 -8.59 -0.35
N ASP A 130 11.36 -8.53 0.92
CA ASP A 130 10.90 -7.51 1.86
C ASP A 130 11.22 -6.08 1.37
N VAL A 131 12.36 -5.87 0.69
CA VAL A 131 12.76 -4.57 0.12
C VAL A 131 11.90 -4.18 -1.06
N THR A 132 11.62 -5.10 -1.98
CA THR A 132 10.81 -4.83 -3.17
C THR A 132 9.35 -4.60 -2.84
N GLU A 133 8.77 -5.38 -1.93
CA GLU A 133 7.43 -5.15 -1.38
C GLU A 133 7.33 -3.77 -0.75
N PHE A 134 8.30 -3.39 0.09
CA PHE A 134 8.32 -2.06 0.68
C PHE A 134 8.42 -0.94 -0.37
N ALA A 135 9.28 -1.10 -1.38
CA ALA A 135 9.52 -0.08 -2.40
C ALA A 135 8.32 0.16 -3.33
N HIS A 136 7.47 -0.86 -3.51
CA HIS A 136 6.27 -0.79 -4.33
C HIS A 136 5.04 -0.36 -3.51
N HIS A 137 4.71 -1.07 -2.45
CA HIS A 137 3.50 -0.82 -1.68
C HIS A 137 3.53 0.47 -0.84
N CYS A 138 4.66 0.81 -0.22
CA CYS A 138 4.68 1.95 0.67
C CYS A 138 4.35 3.29 -0.01
N PRO A 139 4.93 3.65 -1.16
CA PRO A 139 4.58 4.90 -1.84
C PRO A 139 3.10 4.97 -2.24
N GLU A 140 2.55 3.86 -2.72
CA GLU A 140 1.15 3.73 -3.12
C GLU A 140 0.21 3.93 -1.92
N GLU A 141 0.42 3.19 -0.83
CA GLU A 141 -0.40 3.26 0.38
C GLU A 141 -0.33 4.64 1.04
N PHE A 142 0.86 5.27 1.10
CA PHE A 142 1.00 6.63 1.61
C PHE A 142 0.26 7.64 0.74
N PHE A 143 0.30 7.49 -0.57
CA PHE A 143 -0.41 8.36 -1.50
C PHE A 143 -1.93 8.25 -1.33
N ILE A 144 -2.46 7.02 -1.30
CA ILE A 144 -3.88 6.73 -1.07
C ILE A 144 -4.32 7.28 0.30
N ALA A 145 -3.58 6.96 1.37
CA ALA A 145 -3.91 7.41 2.71
C ALA A 145 -3.94 8.94 2.83
N PHE A 146 -2.95 9.61 2.24
CA PHE A 146 -2.88 11.08 2.24
C PHE A 146 -4.10 11.71 1.58
N ILE A 147 -4.46 11.24 0.38
CA ILE A 147 -5.63 11.76 -0.35
C ILE A 147 -6.92 11.47 0.42
N LYS A 148 -7.09 10.24 0.93
CA LYS A 148 -8.28 9.86 1.71
C LYS A 148 -8.44 10.69 2.97
N ILE A 149 -7.37 10.90 3.74
CA ILE A 149 -7.40 11.70 4.96
C ILE A 149 -7.76 13.15 4.65
N LEU A 150 -7.12 13.75 3.64
CA LEU A 150 -7.37 15.14 3.26
C LEU A 150 -8.79 15.34 2.76
N ALA A 151 -9.24 14.49 1.85
CA ALA A 151 -10.59 14.57 1.29
C ALA A 151 -11.67 14.32 2.35
N SER A 152 -11.48 13.33 3.22
CA SER A 152 -12.40 13.05 4.33
C SER A 152 -12.48 14.23 5.30
N PHE A 153 -11.34 14.84 5.63
CA PHE A 153 -11.31 16.03 6.48
C PHE A 153 -12.13 17.19 5.87
N ILE A 154 -11.91 17.49 4.59
CA ILE A 154 -12.63 18.59 3.90
C ILE A 154 -14.13 18.30 3.87
N ILE A 155 -14.55 17.09 3.54
CA ILE A 155 -15.97 16.72 3.44
C ILE A 155 -16.65 16.75 4.82
N LEU A 156 -15.99 16.24 5.85
CA LEU A 156 -16.54 16.23 7.20
C LEU A 156 -16.62 17.63 7.80
N CYS A 157 -15.67 18.52 7.50
CA CYS A 157 -15.74 19.92 7.93
C CYS A 157 -16.94 20.65 7.32
N GLN A 158 -17.38 20.29 6.11
CA GLN A 158 -18.59 20.87 5.50
C GLN A 158 -19.89 20.41 6.22
N ALA A 159 -19.87 19.22 6.85
CA ALA A 159 -21.01 18.70 7.57
C ALA A 159 -21.07 19.26 9.02
N SER A 160 -19.98 19.17 9.78
CA SER A 160 -19.90 19.65 11.17
C SER A 160 -18.44 19.74 11.64
N ILE A 161 -17.95 20.95 11.87
CA ILE A 161 -16.58 21.19 12.36
C ILE A 161 -16.31 20.53 13.70
N PRO A 162 -17.20 20.66 14.74
CA PRO A 162 -16.93 20.05 16.05
C PRO A 162 -16.82 18.53 15.98
N LEU A 163 -17.69 17.89 15.18
CA LEU A 163 -17.69 16.45 15.00
C LEU A 163 -16.43 15.99 14.26
N THR A 164 -16.01 16.73 13.24
CA THR A 164 -14.78 16.46 12.47
C THR A 164 -13.56 16.50 13.40
N LEU A 165 -13.44 17.53 14.24
CA LEU A 165 -12.33 17.65 15.18
C LEU A 165 -12.32 16.50 16.20
N ALA A 166 -13.50 16.08 16.71
CA ALA A 166 -13.59 14.94 17.58
C ALA A 166 -13.12 13.63 16.94
N VAL A 167 -13.53 13.37 15.68
CA VAL A 167 -13.11 12.19 14.93
C VAL A 167 -11.61 12.23 14.62
N PHE A 168 -11.12 13.37 14.15
CA PHE A 168 -9.70 13.51 13.80
C PHE A 168 -8.76 13.55 15.01
N ALA A 169 -9.24 13.88 16.22
CA ALA A 169 -8.49 13.72 17.44
C ALA A 169 -8.16 12.24 17.76
N CYS A 170 -8.92 11.29 17.23
CA CYS A 170 -8.62 9.87 17.38
C CYS A 170 -7.45 9.42 16.46
N VAL A 171 -7.15 10.14 15.37
CA VAL A 171 -6.08 9.74 14.43
C VAL A 171 -4.71 9.73 15.09
N PRO A 172 -4.24 10.78 15.78
CA PRO A 172 -2.96 10.74 16.50
C PRO A 172 -2.93 9.70 17.60
N LEU A 173 -4.04 9.46 18.30
CA LEU A 173 -4.15 8.41 19.29
C LEU A 173 -3.93 7.02 18.67
N MET A 174 -4.58 6.74 17.54
CA MET A 174 -4.37 5.50 16.77
C MET A 174 -2.92 5.38 16.30
N GLY A 175 -2.29 6.48 15.87
CA GLY A 175 -0.89 6.53 15.50
C GLY A 175 0.04 6.11 16.65
N VAL A 176 -0.14 6.66 17.83
CA VAL A 176 0.64 6.33 19.03
C VAL A 176 0.47 4.85 19.40
N VAL A 177 -0.77 4.36 19.43
CA VAL A 177 -1.06 2.94 19.71
C VAL A 177 -0.42 2.03 18.67
N SER A 178 -0.50 2.38 17.39
CA SER A 178 0.09 1.62 16.29
C SER A 178 1.61 1.54 16.39
N VAL A 179 2.28 2.65 16.67
CA VAL A 179 3.75 2.69 16.87
C VAL A 179 4.16 1.84 18.07
N TYR A 180 3.43 1.96 19.20
CA TYR A 180 3.69 1.19 20.40
C TYR A 180 3.53 -0.32 20.18
N LEU A 181 2.43 -0.74 19.55
CA LEU A 181 2.17 -2.15 19.24
C LEU A 181 3.19 -2.70 18.24
N ASN A 182 3.52 -1.93 17.21
CA ASN A 182 4.50 -2.32 16.18
C ASN A 182 5.91 -2.55 16.80
N GLY A 183 6.31 -1.70 17.74
CA GLY A 183 7.54 -1.88 18.51
C GLY A 183 7.57 -3.22 19.28
N ARG A 184 6.46 -3.54 19.97
CA ARG A 184 6.32 -4.82 20.68
C ARG A 184 6.30 -6.03 19.75
N LEU A 185 5.56 -5.94 18.65
CA LEU A 185 5.48 -7.02 17.65
C LEU A 185 6.85 -7.32 17.05
N ARG A 186 7.62 -6.30 16.63
CA ARG A 186 8.98 -6.48 16.10
C ARG A 186 9.90 -7.19 17.09
N ALA A 187 9.83 -6.85 18.37
CA ALA A 187 10.62 -7.52 19.40
C ALA A 187 10.26 -9.01 19.51
N ARG A 188 8.96 -9.36 19.45
CA ARG A 188 8.48 -10.74 19.50
C ARG A 188 8.86 -11.54 18.25
N PHE A 189 8.70 -10.97 17.07
CA PHE A 189 9.13 -11.61 15.82
C PHE A 189 10.64 -11.86 15.79
N ARG A 190 11.45 -10.94 16.33
CA ARG A 190 12.88 -11.14 16.45
C ARG A 190 13.22 -12.32 17.36
N GLN A 191 12.55 -12.45 18.51
CA GLN A 191 12.72 -13.59 19.39
C GLN A 191 12.32 -14.91 18.73
N GLN A 192 11.19 -14.93 18.04
CA GLN A 192 10.72 -16.09 17.30
C GLN A 192 11.70 -16.53 16.20
N ARG A 193 12.27 -15.60 15.43
CA ARG A 193 13.30 -15.91 14.41
C ARG A 193 14.56 -16.53 15.04
N ILE A 194 15.00 -16.07 16.22
CA ILE A 194 16.14 -16.65 16.94
C ILE A 194 15.82 -18.07 17.37
N GLN A 195 14.66 -18.32 17.95
CA GLN A 195 14.24 -19.66 18.39
C GLN A 195 14.12 -20.65 17.22
N ILE A 196 13.56 -20.22 16.09
CA ILE A 196 13.50 -21.03 14.87
C ILE A 196 14.93 -21.34 14.35
N GLY A 197 15.83 -20.36 14.41
CA GLY A 197 17.23 -20.55 14.04
C GLY A 197 17.95 -21.57 14.92
N GLU A 198 17.71 -21.52 16.24
CA GLU A 198 18.25 -22.49 17.20
C GLU A 198 17.67 -23.89 16.97
N LEU A 199 16.37 -24.01 16.72
CA LEU A 199 15.71 -25.26 16.40
C LEU A 199 16.29 -25.91 15.14
N ASN A 200 16.44 -25.13 14.06
CA ASN A 200 17.01 -25.61 12.80
C ASN A 200 18.51 -25.97 12.91
N ALA A 201 19.21 -25.45 13.91
CA ALA A 201 20.62 -25.80 14.16
C ALA A 201 20.76 -27.11 14.96
N THR A 202 19.68 -27.60 15.54
CA THR A 202 19.67 -28.82 16.39
C THR A 202 19.19 -30.05 15.62
N ILE A 203 18.65 -29.84 14.43
CA ILE A 203 18.25 -30.90 13.47
C ILE A 203 19.40 -31.12 12.47
#